data_1f696cd657ba01dd2cb647d5c397a25a
#
_entry.id   1f696cd657ba01dd2cb647d5c397a25a
#
_cell.length_a   1.000
_cell.length_b   1.000
_cell.length_c   1.000
_cell.angle_alpha   90.00
_cell.angle_beta   90.00
_cell.angle_gamma   90.00
#
_symmetry.space_group_name_H-M   'P 1'
#
loop_
_entity.id
_entity.type
_entity.pdbx_description
1 polymer ?
#
loop_
_entity_poly.entity_id
_entity_poly.type
_entity_poly.pdbx_seq_one_letter_code
_entity_poly.pdbx_strand_id
1 'polypeptide(L)'
;MNSSLIETTKKLMDFEQGKTGCPVGWIYFRSSCYYFSGESGSWDKARNFCKNKGADLVVMNSREEKKFISAFKKKPVWIGLSDKAEEGTFKWVDGSPLTLKFWGGRQPDNGGGEHGEEDCVQFVFEYSGIWNDASCKTSSQGLCEKRAT
;
A
#
# COMPACT_ATOMS: atom_id res chain seq x y z
N MET A 1 -6.41 -4.73 28.40
CA MET A 1 -6.19 -3.28 28.42
C MET A 1 -7.49 -2.58 28.77
N ASN A 2 -7.47 -1.72 29.76
CA ASN A 2 -8.67 -1.04 30.16
C ASN A 2 -8.92 0.19 29.28
N SER A 3 -10.11 0.78 29.39
CA SER A 3 -10.50 1.91 28.53
C SER A 3 -9.62 3.15 28.77
N SER A 4 -9.16 3.36 30.00
CA SER A 4 -8.27 4.48 30.31
C SER A 4 -6.94 4.38 29.56
N LEU A 5 -6.38 3.18 29.49
CA LEU A 5 -5.14 2.95 28.77
C LEU A 5 -5.32 3.10 27.27
N ILE A 6 -6.47 2.66 26.75
CA ILE A 6 -6.80 2.82 25.35
C ILE A 6 -6.89 4.31 24.99
N GLU A 7 -7.54 5.11 25.82
CA GLU A 7 -7.64 6.54 25.59
C GLU A 7 -6.29 7.23 25.63
N THR A 8 -5.44 6.84 26.57
CA THR A 8 -4.10 7.40 26.69
C THR A 8 -3.27 7.09 25.45
N THR A 9 -3.36 5.85 24.97
CA THR A 9 -2.65 5.44 23.75
C THR A 9 -3.13 6.23 22.55
N LYS A 10 -4.44 6.44 22.43
CA LYS A 10 -5.00 7.22 21.32
C LYS A 10 -4.54 8.66 21.36
N LYS A 11 -4.53 9.29 22.52
CA LYS A 11 -4.06 10.66 22.66
C LYS A 11 -2.59 10.79 22.33
N LEU A 12 -1.79 9.82 22.74
CA LEU A 12 -0.37 9.80 22.44
C LEU A 12 -0.13 9.67 20.95
N MET A 13 -0.89 8.81 20.27
CA MET A 13 -0.79 8.65 18.82
C MET A 13 -1.13 9.94 18.09
N ASP A 14 -2.22 10.61 18.49
CA ASP A 14 -2.62 11.88 17.89
C ASP A 14 -1.54 12.93 18.08
N PHE A 15 -0.95 12.98 19.26
CA PHE A 15 0.11 13.92 19.58
C PHE A 15 1.36 13.64 18.73
N GLU A 16 1.73 12.37 18.61
CA GLU A 16 2.88 11.97 17.82
C GLU A 16 2.69 12.27 16.35
N GLN A 17 1.48 12.07 15.81
CA GLN A 17 1.18 12.42 14.43
C GLN A 17 1.42 13.91 14.19
N GLY A 18 0.95 14.76 15.09
CA GLY A 18 1.19 16.19 14.97
C GLY A 18 2.67 16.55 15.00
N LYS A 19 3.47 15.81 15.78
CA LYS A 19 4.92 16.02 15.86
C LYS A 19 5.65 15.46 14.66
N THR A 20 5.19 14.33 14.14
CA THR A 20 5.89 13.60 13.08
C THR A 20 5.55 14.11 11.70
N GLY A 21 4.61 15.04 11.60
CA GLY A 21 4.25 15.62 10.32
C GLY A 21 3.27 14.80 9.50
N CYS A 22 2.54 13.88 10.14
CA CYS A 22 1.45 13.19 9.45
C CYS A 22 0.14 13.92 9.71
N PRO A 23 -0.69 14.10 8.67
CA PRO A 23 -2.02 14.69 8.86
C PRO A 23 -2.88 13.83 9.77
N VAL A 24 -3.87 14.45 10.40
CA VAL A 24 -4.84 13.72 11.20
C VAL A 24 -5.53 12.67 10.32
N GLY A 25 -5.66 11.45 10.84
CA GLY A 25 -6.25 10.34 10.10
C GLY A 25 -5.24 9.49 9.34
N TRP A 26 -4.02 9.96 9.21
CA TRP A 26 -2.95 9.18 8.61
C TRP A 26 -2.18 8.43 9.68
N ILE A 27 -1.60 7.30 9.30
CA ILE A 27 -0.87 6.42 10.24
C ILE A 27 0.62 6.62 10.04
N TYR A 28 1.33 6.94 11.12
CA TYR A 28 2.78 7.14 11.07
C TYR A 28 3.52 5.83 11.27
N PHE A 29 4.52 5.58 10.44
CA PHE A 29 5.45 4.47 10.63
C PHE A 29 6.76 4.81 9.94
N ARG A 30 7.84 4.85 10.71
CA ARG A 30 9.22 5.03 10.21
C ARG A 30 9.36 6.17 9.19
N SER A 31 8.95 7.34 9.61
CA SER A 31 9.08 8.58 8.82
C SER A 31 8.16 8.68 7.61
N SER A 32 7.22 7.78 7.49
CA SER A 32 6.19 7.82 6.44
C SER A 32 4.80 7.89 7.04
N CYS A 33 3.88 8.44 6.26
CA CYS A 33 2.47 8.53 6.61
C CYS A 33 1.67 7.66 5.66
N TYR A 34 0.75 6.86 6.18
CA TYR A 34 -0.03 5.90 5.41
C TYR A 34 -1.51 6.17 5.53
N TYR A 35 -2.24 5.97 4.45
CA TYR A 35 -3.68 6.18 4.43
C TYR A 35 -4.35 5.21 3.46
N PHE A 36 -5.33 4.45 3.95
CA PHE A 36 -6.14 3.60 3.07
C PHE A 36 -7.22 4.45 2.44
N SER A 37 -7.33 4.41 1.11
CA SER A 37 -8.37 5.18 0.43
C SER A 37 -9.74 4.66 0.86
N GLY A 38 -10.72 5.55 0.98
CA GLY A 38 -12.05 5.15 1.36
C GLY A 38 -12.85 4.56 0.22
N GLU A 39 -12.42 4.78 -1.01
CA GLU A 39 -13.11 4.33 -2.20
C GLU A 39 -12.32 3.26 -2.91
N SER A 40 -13.04 2.35 -3.57
CA SER A 40 -12.43 1.32 -4.41
C SER A 40 -12.44 1.78 -5.86
N GLY A 41 -11.46 1.35 -6.63
CA GLY A 41 -11.39 1.66 -8.04
C GLY A 41 -10.20 0.99 -8.68
N SER A 42 -9.96 1.32 -9.94
CA SER A 42 -8.81 0.82 -10.68
C SER A 42 -7.51 1.30 -10.04
N TRP A 43 -6.40 0.70 -10.47
CA TRP A 43 -5.08 1.11 -9.98
C TRP A 43 -4.84 2.60 -10.27
N ASP A 44 -5.18 3.06 -11.48
CA ASP A 44 -5.01 4.48 -11.82
C ASP A 44 -5.86 5.39 -10.95
N LYS A 45 -7.10 4.99 -10.69
CA LYS A 45 -7.99 5.77 -9.83
C LYS A 45 -7.47 5.85 -8.41
N ALA A 46 -6.97 4.73 -7.89
CA ALA A 46 -6.37 4.69 -6.56
C ALA A 46 -5.14 5.57 -6.49
N ARG A 47 -4.29 5.51 -7.51
CA ARG A 47 -3.11 6.35 -7.56
C ARG A 47 -3.46 7.83 -7.60
N ASN A 48 -4.46 8.20 -8.42
CA ASN A 48 -4.91 9.59 -8.48
C ASN A 48 -5.46 10.07 -7.16
N PHE A 49 -6.18 9.21 -6.45
CA PHE A 49 -6.65 9.55 -5.10
C PHE A 49 -5.48 9.91 -4.19
N CYS A 50 -4.45 9.08 -4.19
CA CYS A 50 -3.26 9.34 -3.37
C CYS A 50 -2.57 10.63 -3.78
N LYS A 51 -2.41 10.87 -5.08
CA LYS A 51 -1.76 12.08 -5.58
C LYS A 51 -2.52 13.35 -5.17
N ASN A 52 -3.84 13.28 -5.15
CA ASN A 52 -4.66 14.41 -4.72
C ASN A 52 -4.47 14.73 -3.24
N LYS A 53 -3.93 13.80 -2.48
CA LYS A 53 -3.61 13.99 -1.06
C LYS A 53 -2.13 14.35 -0.84
N GLY A 54 -1.41 14.63 -1.91
CA GLY A 54 0.02 14.92 -1.81
C GLY A 54 0.88 13.68 -1.56
N ALA A 55 0.34 12.51 -1.96
CA ALA A 55 1.00 11.22 -1.71
C ALA A 55 1.09 10.42 -3.01
N ASP A 56 1.46 9.16 -2.91
CA ASP A 56 1.36 8.21 -4.01
C ASP A 56 1.05 6.84 -3.41
N LEU A 57 0.81 5.85 -4.27
CA LEU A 57 0.63 4.49 -3.79
C LEU A 57 1.91 4.02 -3.10
N VAL A 58 1.76 3.19 -2.07
CA VAL A 58 2.88 2.79 -1.22
C VAL A 58 3.98 2.09 -2.00
N VAL A 59 5.21 2.45 -1.66
CA VAL A 59 6.41 1.75 -2.12
C VAL A 59 6.90 0.92 -0.94
N MET A 60 6.82 -0.39 -1.08
CA MET A 60 7.12 -1.31 0.01
C MET A 60 8.55 -1.81 -0.14
N ASN A 61 9.45 -1.30 0.69
CA ASN A 61 10.88 -1.54 0.53
C ASN A 61 11.54 -2.20 1.74
N SER A 62 10.77 -2.68 2.70
CA SER A 62 11.34 -3.38 3.85
C SER A 62 10.37 -4.44 4.38
N ARG A 63 10.93 -5.43 5.06
CA ARG A 63 10.12 -6.47 5.70
C ARG A 63 9.33 -5.91 6.87
N GLU A 64 9.90 -4.93 7.54
CA GLU A 64 9.24 -4.27 8.67
C GLU A 64 8.02 -3.51 8.21
N GLU A 65 8.10 -2.84 7.06
CA GLU A 65 6.97 -2.14 6.47
C GLU A 65 5.87 -3.12 6.07
N LYS A 66 6.25 -4.23 5.42
CA LYS A 66 5.29 -5.27 5.06
C LYS A 66 4.58 -5.81 6.30
N LYS A 67 5.33 -6.08 7.35
CA LYS A 67 4.78 -6.60 8.59
C LYS A 67 3.82 -5.60 9.24
N PHE A 68 4.21 -4.34 9.25
CA PHE A 68 3.37 -3.27 9.77
C PHE A 68 2.04 -3.20 9.01
N ILE A 69 2.11 -3.17 7.70
CA ILE A 69 0.91 -3.08 6.85
C ILE A 69 0.03 -4.31 7.03
N SER A 70 0.63 -5.51 7.07
CA SER A 70 -0.16 -6.75 7.15
C SER A 70 -0.98 -6.86 8.42
N ALA A 71 -0.64 -6.12 9.46
CA ALA A 71 -1.36 -6.15 10.72
C ALA A 71 -2.76 -5.53 10.62
N PHE A 72 -3.05 -4.76 9.58
CA PHE A 72 -4.35 -4.09 9.44
C PHE A 72 -5.48 -5.01 9.00
N LYS A 73 -5.17 -6.15 8.40
CA LYS A 73 -6.17 -7.17 8.05
C LYS A 73 -7.34 -6.63 7.24
N LYS A 74 -7.04 -6.07 6.09
CA LYS A 74 -8.05 -5.52 5.18
C LYS A 74 -8.23 -6.38 3.95
N LYS A 75 -9.18 -6.00 3.10
CA LYS A 75 -9.29 -6.59 1.76
C LYS A 75 -8.07 -6.17 0.95
N PRO A 76 -7.74 -6.88 -0.15
CA PRO A 76 -6.59 -6.49 -0.95
C PRO A 76 -6.60 -5.02 -1.33
N VAL A 77 -5.42 -4.40 -1.34
CA VAL A 77 -5.27 -2.99 -1.70
C VAL A 77 -4.22 -2.85 -2.78
N TRP A 78 -4.37 -1.82 -3.60
CA TRP A 78 -3.36 -1.46 -4.59
C TRP A 78 -2.12 -0.91 -3.91
N ILE A 79 -0.95 -1.33 -4.39
CA ILE A 79 0.32 -0.74 -3.99
C ILE A 79 0.98 -0.14 -5.21
N GLY A 80 2.06 0.60 -5.03
CA GLY A 80 2.69 1.36 -6.10
C GLY A 80 3.62 0.57 -6.99
N LEU A 81 3.24 -0.65 -7.35
CA LEU A 81 4.07 -1.53 -8.16
C LEU A 81 3.29 -1.99 -9.38
N SER A 82 3.88 -1.90 -10.55
CA SER A 82 3.24 -2.34 -11.79
C SER A 82 4.30 -2.59 -12.86
N ASP A 83 3.90 -3.33 -13.90
CA ASP A 83 4.74 -3.48 -15.10
C ASP A 83 4.08 -2.82 -16.30
N LYS A 84 3.27 -1.78 -16.07
CA LYS A 84 2.58 -1.07 -17.15
C LYS A 84 3.54 -0.43 -18.15
N ALA A 85 4.69 0.06 -17.68
CA ALA A 85 5.65 0.72 -18.55
C ALA A 85 6.41 -0.26 -19.43
N GLU A 86 6.65 -1.46 -18.93
CA GLU A 86 7.40 -2.48 -19.65
C GLU A 86 6.94 -3.85 -19.16
N GLU A 87 6.25 -4.60 -20.00
CA GLU A 87 5.72 -5.91 -19.68
C GLU A 87 6.81 -6.83 -19.13
N GLY A 88 6.52 -7.44 -18.00
CA GLY A 88 7.46 -8.34 -17.34
C GLY A 88 8.45 -7.65 -16.43
N THR A 89 8.51 -6.33 -16.44
CA THR A 89 9.43 -5.57 -15.59
C THR A 89 8.64 -4.70 -14.61
N PHE A 90 8.50 -5.18 -13.38
CA PHE A 90 7.76 -4.44 -12.36
C PHE A 90 8.60 -3.31 -11.80
N LYS A 91 8.00 -2.14 -11.70
CA LYS A 91 8.67 -0.93 -11.21
C LYS A 91 7.79 -0.21 -10.20
N TRP A 92 8.43 0.37 -9.21
CA TRP A 92 7.74 1.21 -8.22
C TRP A 92 7.41 2.57 -8.82
N VAL A 93 6.32 3.17 -8.31
CA VAL A 93 5.85 4.49 -8.80
C VAL A 93 6.88 5.60 -8.59
N ASP A 94 7.81 5.44 -7.65
CA ASP A 94 8.86 6.43 -7.40
C ASP A 94 10.11 6.19 -8.25
N GLY A 95 10.08 5.19 -9.12
CA GLY A 95 11.21 4.87 -9.98
C GLY A 95 12.27 4.00 -9.34
N SER A 96 12.13 3.67 -8.06
CA SER A 96 13.12 2.81 -7.41
C SER A 96 13.04 1.39 -7.97
N PRO A 97 14.17 0.68 -7.98
CA PRO A 97 14.20 -0.68 -8.51
C PRO A 97 13.52 -1.66 -7.55
N LEU A 98 12.98 -2.74 -8.12
CA LEU A 98 12.40 -3.81 -7.33
C LEU A 98 13.53 -4.67 -6.75
N THR A 99 13.73 -4.59 -5.45
CA THR A 99 14.79 -5.35 -4.76
C THR A 99 14.21 -6.43 -3.88
N LEU A 100 13.43 -6.07 -2.85
CA LEU A 100 12.72 -7.04 -2.04
C LEU A 100 11.44 -7.45 -2.75
N LYS A 101 11.11 -8.73 -2.69
CA LYS A 101 9.95 -9.28 -3.36
C LYS A 101 9.14 -10.11 -2.38
N PHE A 102 7.84 -9.87 -2.37
CA PHE A 102 6.92 -10.57 -1.48
C PHE A 102 5.81 -11.27 -2.26
N TRP A 103 6.15 -11.76 -3.45
CA TRP A 103 5.18 -12.46 -4.29
C TRP A 103 4.58 -13.65 -3.56
N GLY A 104 3.27 -13.82 -3.74
CA GLY A 104 2.62 -15.03 -3.28
C GLY A 104 2.83 -16.16 -4.28
N GLY A 105 2.81 -17.38 -3.80
CA GLY A 105 2.84 -18.60 -4.57
C GLY A 105 3.44 -18.51 -5.97
N ARG A 106 2.57 -18.56 -6.97
CA ARG A 106 2.99 -18.56 -8.37
C ARG A 106 2.93 -17.19 -9.02
N GLN A 107 2.89 -16.15 -8.20
CA GLN A 107 2.83 -14.80 -8.72
C GLN A 107 4.24 -14.26 -9.02
N PRO A 108 4.38 -13.33 -9.94
CA PRO A 108 3.31 -12.80 -10.79
C PRO A 108 3.00 -13.75 -11.94
N ASP A 109 1.74 -13.84 -12.35
CA ASP A 109 1.33 -14.75 -13.42
C ASP A 109 0.76 -14.04 -14.67
N ASN A 110 0.62 -12.72 -14.60
CA ASN A 110 0.13 -11.90 -15.71
C ASN A 110 -1.22 -12.38 -16.27
N GLY A 111 -2.10 -12.84 -15.38
CA GLY A 111 -3.41 -13.32 -15.75
C GLY A 111 -3.37 -14.65 -16.50
N GLY A 112 -2.26 -15.37 -16.39
CA GLY A 112 -2.07 -16.58 -17.16
C GLY A 112 -1.89 -16.32 -18.65
N GLY A 113 -1.80 -15.07 -19.04
CA GLY A 113 -1.56 -14.68 -20.42
C GLY A 113 -2.76 -14.77 -21.34
N GLU A 114 -3.91 -15.22 -20.82
CA GLU A 114 -5.08 -15.42 -21.68
C GLU A 114 -6.10 -14.30 -21.61
N HIS A 115 -6.23 -13.66 -20.45
CA HIS A 115 -7.31 -12.71 -20.20
C HIS A 115 -6.82 -11.29 -20.11
N GLY A 116 -5.81 -10.99 -20.89
CA GLY A 116 -5.20 -9.70 -20.80
C GLY A 116 -4.17 -9.71 -19.69
N GLU A 117 -3.64 -8.57 -19.45
CA GLU A 117 -2.49 -8.45 -18.58
C GLU A 117 -2.89 -8.15 -17.14
N GLU A 118 -2.17 -8.77 -16.22
CA GLU A 118 -2.25 -8.43 -14.82
C GLU A 118 -1.03 -7.57 -14.52
N ASP A 119 -1.13 -6.28 -14.85
CA ASP A 119 -0.01 -5.35 -14.83
C ASP A 119 0.17 -4.56 -13.55
N CYS A 120 -0.76 -4.68 -12.63
CA CYS A 120 -0.74 -3.92 -11.38
C CYS A 120 -0.72 -4.88 -10.20
N VAL A 121 -0.22 -4.40 -9.05
CA VAL A 121 0.01 -5.29 -7.91
C VAL A 121 -0.86 -4.90 -6.74
N GLN A 122 -1.50 -5.91 -6.15
CA GLN A 122 -2.26 -5.77 -4.91
C GLN A 122 -1.46 -6.36 -3.75
N PHE A 123 -1.62 -5.78 -2.58
CA PHE A 123 -1.16 -6.38 -1.34
C PHE A 123 -2.33 -7.17 -0.76
N VAL A 124 -2.11 -8.46 -0.55
CA VAL A 124 -3.09 -9.38 0.01
C VAL A 124 -2.69 -9.67 1.45
N PHE A 125 -3.61 -9.46 2.39
CA PHE A 125 -3.30 -9.50 3.82
C PHE A 125 -3.19 -10.90 4.40
N GLU A 126 -3.57 -11.93 3.63
CA GLU A 126 -3.45 -13.31 4.06
C GLU A 126 -1.98 -13.72 4.06
N TYR A 127 -1.67 -14.79 4.81
CA TYR A 127 -0.32 -15.36 4.87
C TYR A 127 0.74 -14.33 5.27
N SER A 128 0.40 -13.43 6.19
CA SER A 128 1.30 -12.38 6.68
C SER A 128 1.68 -11.35 5.62
N GLY A 129 0.86 -11.27 4.57
CA GLY A 129 1.05 -10.27 3.52
C GLY A 129 1.85 -10.81 2.35
N ILE A 130 1.22 -10.84 1.19
CA ILE A 130 1.86 -11.26 -0.07
C ILE A 130 1.42 -10.32 -1.18
N TRP A 131 2.18 -10.31 -2.25
CA TRP A 131 1.85 -9.55 -3.46
C TRP A 131 1.19 -10.46 -4.48
N ASN A 132 0.19 -9.90 -5.16
CA ASN A 132 -0.51 -10.58 -6.24
C ASN A 132 -0.70 -9.61 -7.39
N ASP A 133 -0.28 -10.01 -8.60
CA ASP A 133 -0.54 -9.16 -9.75
C ASP A 133 -1.98 -9.37 -10.22
N ALA A 134 -2.59 -8.30 -10.67
CA ALA A 134 -4.00 -8.29 -11.03
C ALA A 134 -4.22 -7.31 -12.16
N SER A 135 -5.35 -7.46 -12.86
CA SER A 135 -5.72 -6.48 -13.86
C SER A 135 -5.82 -5.10 -13.23
N CYS A 136 -5.21 -4.12 -13.85
CA CYS A 136 -5.24 -2.75 -13.35
C CYS A 136 -6.65 -2.18 -13.28
N LYS A 137 -7.61 -2.82 -13.92
CA LYS A 137 -9.02 -2.42 -13.90
C LYS A 137 -9.79 -2.99 -12.73
N THR A 138 -9.20 -3.92 -11.98
CA THR A 138 -9.83 -4.51 -10.80
C THR A 138 -10.13 -3.41 -9.79
N SER A 139 -11.29 -3.49 -9.14
CA SER A 139 -11.68 -2.50 -8.15
C SER A 139 -11.12 -2.85 -6.78
N SER A 140 -10.28 -2.00 -6.24
CA SER A 140 -9.70 -2.15 -4.91
C SER A 140 -9.42 -0.78 -4.33
N GLN A 141 -9.35 -0.72 -3.01
CA GLN A 141 -8.84 0.48 -2.35
C GLN A 141 -7.35 0.57 -2.61
N GLY A 142 -6.79 1.76 -2.42
CA GLY A 142 -5.34 1.96 -2.51
C GLY A 142 -4.76 2.25 -1.14
N LEU A 143 -3.49 1.94 -0.98
CA LEU A 143 -2.75 2.33 0.21
C LEU A 143 -1.80 3.45 -0.18
N CYS A 144 -2.05 4.63 0.34
CA CYS A 144 -1.25 5.82 0.05
C CYS A 144 -0.11 5.96 1.05
N GLU A 145 0.98 6.51 0.58
CA GLU A 145 2.13 6.82 1.43
C GLU A 145 2.71 8.16 1.04
N LYS A 146 3.12 8.93 2.04
CA LYS A 146 3.95 10.11 1.81
C LYS A 146 4.90 10.25 2.98
N ARG A 147 5.99 10.99 2.74
CA ARG A 147 6.96 11.22 3.78
C ARG A 147 6.40 12.14 4.86
N ALA A 148 6.68 11.82 6.12
CA ALA A 148 6.33 12.70 7.23
C ALA A 148 7.19 13.97 7.17
N THR A 149 6.64 15.10 7.57
CA THR A 149 7.37 16.38 7.54
C THR A 149 7.98 16.77 8.87
#